data_8fad43f2065b624495b3f8d0155b5858
#
_entry.id   8fad43f2065b624495b3f8d0155b5858
#
_cell.length_a   1.000
_cell.length_b   1.000
_cell.length_c   1.000
_cell.angle_alpha   90.00
_cell.angle_beta   90.00
_cell.angle_gamma   90.00
#
_symmetry.space_group_name_H-M   'P 1'
#
loop_
_entity.id
_entity.type
_entity.pdbx_description
1 polymer ?
#
loop_
_entity_poly.entity_id
_entity_poly.type
_entity_poly.pdbx_seq_one_letter_code
_entity_poly.pdbx_strand_id
1 'polypeptide(L)'
;MRKNLYIWLWVILFISSSCHDFFKESSQDLIKPSSVEDLRSVMYKEAYPYQFASDNYLMFLTDEIQCNGLLRNEYATQHGNATPVFTFNPMMFDGGEVFPTNDVNSWKIYYEKIKGCNVIIDYVSEVSGTEQEKNALLGQAMLLRGYYHLKLAMIYCQAYSASGVDPENALGIPLMLTMDLTDEYPERPSLKASYAQIEKDLLEAASLLKENYTPESVYRVGDIAAYVLLSRFYLFRGEAEDLDKAIQYAGKAIEEGPMLSRLSVFSGTDKSVFDSDQSTEV
;
A
#
# COMPACT_ATOMS: atom_id res chain seq x y z
N MET A 1 -4.80 -58.73 -40.69
CA MET A 1 -3.70 -57.70 -40.53
C MET A 1 -4.21 -56.25 -40.45
N ARG A 2 -5.28 -55.82 -41.17
CA ARG A 2 -5.80 -54.44 -41.11
C ARG A 2 -6.45 -54.02 -39.78
N LYS A 3 -7.12 -54.91 -39.06
CA LYS A 3 -7.76 -54.57 -37.77
C LYS A 3 -6.76 -54.21 -36.65
N ASN A 4 -5.60 -54.83 -36.61
CA ASN A 4 -4.58 -54.53 -35.59
C ASN A 4 -3.89 -53.18 -35.85
N LEU A 5 -3.84 -52.74 -37.10
CA LEU A 5 -3.28 -51.44 -37.46
C LEU A 5 -4.11 -50.28 -36.92
N TYR A 6 -5.43 -50.38 -36.90
CA TYR A 6 -6.32 -49.35 -36.37
C TYR A 6 -6.25 -49.29 -34.83
N ILE A 7 -6.02 -50.41 -34.17
CA ILE A 7 -5.83 -50.41 -32.70
C ILE A 7 -4.56 -49.71 -32.32
N TRP A 8 -3.47 -49.89 -33.01
CA TRP A 8 -2.21 -49.19 -32.79
C TRP A 8 -2.31 -47.69 -33.12
N LEU A 9 -3.09 -47.32 -34.12
CA LEU A 9 -3.32 -45.92 -34.47
C LEU A 9 -4.10 -45.19 -33.38
N TRP A 10 -5.09 -45.83 -32.76
CA TRP A 10 -5.88 -45.33 -31.63
C TRP A 10 -5.04 -45.17 -30.36
N VAL A 11 -4.15 -46.10 -30.08
CA VAL A 11 -3.23 -46.05 -28.92
C VAL A 11 -2.26 -44.89 -29.07
N ILE A 12 -1.73 -44.64 -30.26
CA ILE A 12 -0.83 -43.51 -30.52
C ILE A 12 -1.57 -42.18 -30.40
N LEU A 13 -2.83 -42.10 -30.81
CA LEU A 13 -3.65 -40.89 -30.69
C LEU A 13 -3.96 -40.53 -29.22
N PHE A 14 -4.11 -41.55 -28.35
CA PHE A 14 -4.33 -41.33 -26.91
C PHE A 14 -3.09 -40.91 -26.16
N ILE A 15 -1.90 -41.25 -26.62
CA ILE A 15 -0.62 -40.88 -25.99
C ILE A 15 -0.25 -39.41 -26.32
N SER A 16 -0.76 -38.83 -27.40
CA SER A 16 -0.48 -37.45 -27.82
C SER A 16 -1.36 -36.39 -27.13
N SER A 17 -2.33 -36.77 -26.29
CA SER A 17 -3.18 -35.80 -25.56
C SER A 17 -2.70 -35.52 -24.13
N SER A 18 -1.52 -36.00 -23.72
CA SER A 18 -0.97 -35.77 -22.40
C SER A 18 0.02 -34.61 -22.40
N CYS A 19 -0.17 -33.71 -21.45
CA CYS A 19 0.72 -32.65 -21.01
C CYS A 19 0.73 -31.35 -21.79
N HIS A 20 -0.38 -30.60 -21.75
CA HIS A 20 -0.37 -29.17 -22.06
C HIS A 20 0.31 -28.36 -20.89
N ASP A 21 0.29 -28.90 -19.68
CA ASP A 21 0.86 -28.21 -18.50
C ASP A 21 2.36 -28.45 -18.29
N PHE A 22 2.97 -29.42 -19.01
CA PHE A 22 4.40 -29.71 -18.89
C PHE A 22 5.30 -28.64 -19.56
N PHE A 23 4.75 -27.84 -20.47
CA PHE A 23 5.47 -26.77 -21.17
C PHE A 23 5.13 -25.37 -20.68
N LYS A 24 4.42 -25.23 -19.55
CA LYS A 24 4.41 -23.93 -18.88
C LYS A 24 5.78 -23.70 -18.29
N GLU A 25 6.59 -22.90 -18.97
CA GLU A 25 7.82 -22.35 -18.42
C GLU A 25 7.48 -21.56 -17.14
N SER A 26 7.53 -22.23 -16.01
CA SER A 26 7.74 -21.53 -14.74
C SER A 26 9.23 -21.17 -14.70
N SER A 27 9.54 -19.88 -14.68
CA SER A 27 10.91 -19.44 -14.44
C SER A 27 11.44 -20.18 -13.21
N GLN A 28 12.51 -20.95 -13.37
CA GLN A 28 13.09 -21.79 -12.30
C GLN A 28 13.64 -20.95 -11.14
N ASP A 29 13.76 -19.63 -11.32
CA ASP A 29 14.24 -18.68 -10.33
C ASP A 29 13.12 -18.06 -9.48
N LEU A 30 11.84 -18.32 -9.77
CA LEU A 30 10.70 -17.82 -8.98
C LEU A 30 10.28 -18.90 -7.99
N ILE A 31 10.71 -18.77 -6.74
CA ILE A 31 10.20 -19.56 -5.63
C ILE A 31 8.73 -19.16 -5.42
N LYS A 32 7.79 -19.99 -5.87
CA LYS A 32 6.37 -19.78 -5.64
C LYS A 32 6.06 -19.98 -4.16
N PRO A 33 5.39 -19.05 -3.48
CA PRO A 33 4.95 -19.28 -2.09
C PRO A 33 4.08 -20.54 -2.04
N SER A 34 4.28 -21.38 -1.04
CA SER A 34 3.58 -22.65 -0.85
C SER A 34 2.73 -22.67 0.41
N SER A 35 2.99 -21.77 1.32
CA SER A 35 2.33 -21.68 2.62
C SER A 35 1.97 -20.25 2.99
N VAL A 36 1.04 -20.10 3.94
CA VAL A 36 0.71 -18.82 4.56
C VAL A 36 1.94 -18.17 5.18
N GLU A 37 2.87 -18.96 5.74
CA GLU A 37 4.11 -18.44 6.35
C GLU A 37 5.07 -17.86 5.31
N ASP A 38 5.16 -18.48 4.12
CA ASP A 38 5.95 -17.92 3.01
C ASP A 38 5.38 -16.55 2.61
N LEU A 39 4.05 -16.46 2.44
CA LEU A 39 3.38 -15.20 2.12
C LEU A 39 3.51 -14.15 3.23
N ARG A 40 3.48 -14.56 4.50
CA ARG A 40 3.72 -13.67 5.65
C ARG A 40 5.11 -13.06 5.58
N SER A 41 6.10 -13.87 5.25
CA SER A 41 7.49 -13.39 5.08
C SER A 41 7.60 -12.39 3.93
N VAL A 42 6.93 -12.65 2.80
CA VAL A 42 6.85 -11.71 1.67
C VAL A 42 6.16 -10.41 2.10
N MET A 43 5.04 -10.51 2.82
CA MET A 43 4.32 -9.33 3.29
C MET A 43 5.18 -8.43 4.16
N TYR A 44 5.90 -8.98 5.13
CA TYR A 44 6.73 -8.19 6.05
C TYR A 44 7.86 -7.47 5.33
N LYS A 45 8.45 -8.08 4.33
CA LYS A 45 9.56 -7.49 3.57
C LYS A 45 9.08 -6.53 2.48
N GLU A 46 8.11 -6.96 1.67
CA GLU A 46 7.78 -6.30 0.42
C GLU A 46 6.54 -5.37 0.54
N ALA A 47 5.57 -5.69 1.42
CA ALA A 47 4.34 -4.92 1.54
C ALA A 47 4.36 -3.90 2.70
N TYR A 48 4.87 -4.26 3.87
CA TYR A 48 4.94 -3.33 5.00
C TYR A 48 5.93 -2.18 4.76
N PRO A 49 5.68 -0.98 5.35
CA PRO A 49 6.52 0.22 5.15
C PRO A 49 7.80 0.19 6.00
N TYR A 50 8.61 -0.87 5.89
CA TYR A 50 9.87 -0.98 6.61
C TYR A 50 10.90 0.00 6.04
N GLN A 51 11.59 0.77 6.91
CA GLN A 51 12.56 1.82 6.55
C GLN A 51 12.01 2.82 5.50
N PHE A 52 10.79 3.24 5.68
CA PHE A 52 10.02 3.96 4.69
C PHE A 52 10.08 5.47 4.96
N ALA A 53 10.85 6.18 4.15
CA ALA A 53 11.02 7.63 4.25
C ALA A 53 10.62 8.37 2.94
N SER A 54 9.84 7.72 2.08
CA SER A 54 9.59 8.17 0.70
C SER A 54 8.84 9.49 0.55
N ASP A 55 8.17 9.94 1.60
CA ASP A 55 7.37 11.16 1.57
C ASP A 55 7.78 12.19 2.64
N ASN A 56 8.94 12.02 3.26
CA ASN A 56 9.46 12.99 4.24
C ASN A 56 9.60 14.41 3.67
N TYR A 57 9.78 14.56 2.36
CA TYR A 57 9.83 15.87 1.71
C TYR A 57 8.51 16.64 1.82
N LEU A 58 7.37 15.95 2.01
CA LEU A 58 6.06 16.59 2.15
C LEU A 58 5.98 17.51 3.36
N MET A 59 6.75 17.24 4.42
CA MET A 59 6.81 18.12 5.59
C MET A 59 7.36 19.51 5.24
N PHE A 60 8.22 19.61 4.22
CA PHE A 60 8.75 20.90 3.76
C PHE A 60 7.74 21.70 2.93
N LEU A 61 6.62 21.11 2.52
CA LEU A 61 5.53 21.77 1.80
C LEU A 61 4.43 22.26 2.74
N THR A 62 4.60 22.10 4.05
CA THR A 62 3.65 22.53 5.08
C THR A 62 4.14 23.79 5.78
N ASP A 63 3.28 24.42 6.55
CA ASP A 63 3.58 25.57 7.40
C ASP A 63 4.12 25.19 8.79
N GLU A 64 4.31 23.90 9.06
CA GLU A 64 4.80 23.38 10.34
C GLU A 64 6.32 23.50 10.49
N ILE A 65 7.05 23.73 9.40
CA ILE A 65 8.51 23.82 9.38
C ILE A 65 8.95 25.19 8.89
N GLN A 66 9.87 25.80 9.61
CA GLN A 66 10.52 27.03 9.19
C GLN A 66 12.03 26.90 9.24
N CYS A 67 12.72 27.63 8.37
CA CYS A 67 14.16 27.81 8.43
C CYS A 67 14.50 28.87 9.48
N ASN A 68 15.36 28.55 10.45
CA ASN A 68 15.77 29.47 11.52
C ASN A 68 16.79 30.57 11.12
N GLY A 69 16.97 30.81 9.84
CA GLY A 69 17.58 32.02 9.28
C GLY A 69 19.09 32.22 9.49
N LEU A 70 19.72 31.55 10.42
CA LEU A 70 21.18 31.63 10.62
C LEU A 70 21.81 30.34 10.10
N LEU A 71 22.15 30.37 8.82
CA LEU A 71 22.88 29.28 8.17
C LEU A 71 24.27 29.17 8.75
N ARG A 72 24.48 28.17 9.60
CA ARG A 72 25.83 27.69 9.84
C ARG A 72 26.33 27.03 8.57
N ASN A 73 27.59 27.24 8.20
CA ASN A 73 28.16 26.63 6.98
C ASN A 73 27.98 25.10 6.93
N GLU A 74 27.91 24.45 8.08
CA GLU A 74 27.68 23.00 8.18
C GLU A 74 26.32 22.53 7.65
N TYR A 75 25.31 23.41 7.64
CA TYR A 75 23.95 23.09 7.13
C TYR A 75 23.64 23.73 5.77
N ALA A 76 24.59 24.43 5.16
CA ALA A 76 24.36 25.15 3.91
C ALA A 76 23.94 24.21 2.77
N THR A 77 24.56 23.03 2.71
CA THR A 77 24.22 22.02 1.70
C THR A 77 22.81 21.48 1.90
N GLN A 78 22.45 21.07 3.12
CA GLN A 78 21.10 20.57 3.42
C GLN A 78 20.04 21.62 3.17
N HIS A 79 20.31 22.86 3.55
CA HIS A 79 19.41 23.98 3.25
C HIS A 79 19.26 24.22 1.76
N GLY A 80 20.37 24.25 1.01
CA GLY A 80 20.35 24.37 -0.45
C GLY A 80 19.52 23.27 -1.10
N ASN A 81 19.70 22.04 -0.65
CA ASN A 81 18.96 20.88 -1.14
C ASN A 81 17.46 20.95 -0.83
N ALA A 82 17.06 21.48 0.32
CA ALA A 82 15.66 21.61 0.70
C ALA A 82 14.95 22.83 0.09
N THR A 83 15.70 23.86 -0.31
CA THR A 83 15.15 25.15 -0.81
C THR A 83 14.14 24.96 -1.96
N PRO A 84 14.40 24.16 -3.01
CA PRO A 84 13.43 23.98 -4.09
C PRO A 84 12.09 23.44 -3.63
N VAL A 85 12.07 22.55 -2.62
CA VAL A 85 10.84 22.01 -2.05
C VAL A 85 10.11 23.08 -1.24
N PHE A 86 10.80 23.78 -0.35
CA PHE A 86 10.24 24.89 0.42
C PHE A 86 9.64 26.00 -0.45
N THR A 87 10.20 26.23 -1.61
CA THR A 87 9.75 27.28 -2.54
C THR A 87 8.72 26.77 -3.55
N PHE A 88 8.25 25.54 -3.42
CA PHE A 88 7.30 24.90 -4.37
C PHE A 88 7.80 25.00 -5.81
N ASN A 89 9.11 24.80 -6.03
CA ASN A 89 9.67 24.84 -7.37
C ASN A 89 9.09 23.68 -8.20
N PRO A 90 8.48 23.93 -9.39
CA PRO A 90 7.96 22.85 -10.23
C PRO A 90 8.99 21.79 -10.63
N MET A 91 10.28 22.18 -10.66
CA MET A 91 11.41 21.31 -11.00
C MET A 91 12.13 20.75 -9.76
N MET A 92 11.48 20.74 -8.60
CA MET A 92 12.10 20.34 -7.33
C MET A 92 12.66 18.91 -7.32
N PHE A 93 12.22 18.05 -8.23
CA PHE A 93 12.67 16.66 -8.37
C PHE A 93 13.61 16.42 -9.56
N ASP A 94 13.82 17.41 -10.43
CA ASP A 94 14.56 17.23 -11.69
C ASP A 94 16.07 17.42 -11.56
N GLY A 95 16.54 17.97 -10.46
CA GLY A 95 17.93 18.41 -10.31
C GLY A 95 18.92 17.37 -9.79
N GLY A 96 18.50 16.16 -9.40
CA GLY A 96 19.42 15.11 -8.93
C GLY A 96 20.26 15.42 -7.68
N GLU A 97 20.40 16.71 -7.34
CA GLU A 97 21.22 17.20 -6.23
C GLU A 97 20.39 17.61 -5.00
N VAL A 98 19.08 17.74 -5.15
CA VAL A 98 18.21 18.36 -4.14
C VAL A 98 17.89 17.45 -2.99
N PHE A 99 17.70 16.19 -3.27
CA PHE A 99 17.63 15.09 -2.30
C PHE A 99 18.39 13.90 -2.88
N PRO A 100 19.00 13.03 -2.06
CA PRO A 100 19.47 11.75 -2.56
C PRO A 100 18.31 11.10 -3.30
N THR A 101 18.46 10.93 -4.60
CA THR A 101 17.41 10.58 -5.58
C THR A 101 16.62 9.31 -5.23
N ASN A 102 17.10 8.53 -4.28
CA ASN A 102 16.46 7.29 -3.84
C ASN A 102 15.37 7.49 -2.77
N ASP A 103 15.41 8.60 -2.02
CA ASP A 103 14.57 8.77 -0.83
C ASP A 103 13.30 9.61 -1.07
N VAL A 104 13.15 10.18 -2.27
CA VAL A 104 12.03 11.08 -2.58
C VAL A 104 11.17 10.63 -3.75
N ASN A 105 11.44 9.49 -4.35
CA ASN A 105 10.58 8.94 -5.39
C ASN A 105 9.42 8.15 -4.79
N SER A 106 8.49 8.86 -4.15
CA SER A 106 7.30 8.25 -3.55
C SER A 106 6.46 7.47 -4.57
N TRP A 107 6.42 7.90 -5.83
CA TRP A 107 5.75 7.14 -6.89
C TRP A 107 6.29 5.73 -7.01
N LYS A 108 7.58 5.58 -7.25
CA LYS A 108 8.24 4.29 -7.40
C LYS A 108 8.06 3.42 -6.15
N ILE A 109 8.34 3.99 -4.98
CA ILE A 109 8.34 3.25 -3.72
C ILE A 109 6.94 2.74 -3.37
N TYR A 110 5.90 3.57 -3.55
CA TYR A 110 4.53 3.12 -3.29
C TYR A 110 4.09 2.01 -4.25
N TYR A 111 4.45 2.09 -5.54
CA TYR A 111 4.13 1.01 -6.48
C TYR A 111 4.91 -0.28 -6.21
N GLU A 112 6.15 -0.21 -5.72
CA GLU A 112 6.89 -1.39 -5.24
C GLU A 112 6.17 -2.05 -4.07
N LYS A 113 5.65 -1.28 -3.12
CA LYS A 113 4.85 -1.79 -2.00
C LYS A 113 3.50 -2.37 -2.45
N ILE A 114 2.82 -1.73 -3.39
CA ILE A 114 1.58 -2.24 -4.01
C ILE A 114 1.85 -3.59 -4.69
N LYS A 115 2.97 -3.74 -5.39
CA LYS A 115 3.38 -5.02 -5.97
C LYS A 115 3.52 -6.09 -4.89
N GLY A 116 4.16 -5.78 -3.76
CA GLY A 116 4.24 -6.68 -2.61
C GLY A 116 2.87 -7.10 -2.09
N CYS A 117 1.92 -6.17 -1.99
CA CYS A 117 0.53 -6.49 -1.61
C CYS A 117 -0.15 -7.41 -2.62
N ASN A 118 0.03 -7.16 -3.93
CA ASN A 118 -0.58 -7.97 -4.98
C ASN A 118 -0.07 -9.41 -4.98
N VAL A 119 1.21 -9.65 -4.63
CA VAL A 119 1.72 -11.03 -4.44
C VAL A 119 0.87 -11.79 -3.44
N ILE A 120 0.55 -11.18 -2.30
CA ILE A 120 -0.26 -11.83 -1.28
C ILE A 120 -1.68 -12.05 -1.79
N ILE A 121 -2.29 -11.04 -2.38
CA ILE A 121 -3.69 -11.10 -2.85
C ILE A 121 -3.87 -12.18 -3.91
N ASP A 122 -2.93 -12.30 -4.86
CA ASP A 122 -3.03 -13.23 -5.97
C ASP A 122 -2.77 -14.68 -5.54
N TYR A 123 -1.84 -14.91 -4.58
CA TYR A 123 -1.46 -16.27 -4.19
C TYR A 123 -2.12 -16.81 -2.92
N VAL A 124 -2.78 -15.98 -2.11
CA VAL A 124 -3.30 -16.41 -0.80
C VAL A 124 -4.29 -17.57 -0.88
N SER A 125 -5.08 -17.65 -1.94
CA SER A 125 -6.03 -18.76 -2.16
C SER A 125 -5.35 -20.08 -2.52
N GLU A 126 -4.16 -20.03 -3.13
CA GLU A 126 -3.44 -21.20 -3.66
C GLU A 126 -2.52 -21.88 -2.63
N VAL A 127 -2.15 -21.18 -1.55
CA VAL A 127 -1.19 -21.69 -0.56
C VAL A 127 -1.85 -22.54 0.51
N SER A 128 -1.06 -23.37 1.19
CA SER A 128 -1.51 -24.13 2.35
C SER A 128 -1.67 -23.25 3.60
N GLY A 129 -2.70 -23.47 4.39
CA GLY A 129 -3.02 -22.72 5.62
C GLY A 129 -4.51 -22.76 5.92
N THR A 130 -4.90 -22.30 7.09
CA THR A 130 -6.31 -22.17 7.47
C THR A 130 -6.96 -20.98 6.77
N GLU A 131 -8.27 -21.03 6.56
CA GLU A 131 -9.01 -19.90 5.98
C GLU A 131 -8.88 -18.63 6.83
N GLN A 132 -8.83 -18.77 8.15
CA GLN A 132 -8.61 -17.64 9.06
C GLN A 132 -7.27 -16.98 8.80
N GLU A 133 -6.18 -17.75 8.67
CA GLU A 133 -4.84 -17.20 8.38
C GLU A 133 -4.77 -16.56 7.01
N LYS A 134 -5.40 -17.18 6.00
CA LYS A 134 -5.49 -16.62 4.64
C LYS A 134 -6.25 -15.30 4.64
N ASN A 135 -7.40 -15.24 5.29
CA ASN A 135 -8.21 -14.03 5.38
C ASN A 135 -7.51 -12.92 6.17
N ALA A 136 -6.77 -13.27 7.22
CA ALA A 136 -5.95 -12.32 7.97
C ALA A 136 -4.85 -11.69 7.10
N LEU A 137 -4.16 -12.47 6.28
CA LEU A 137 -3.15 -11.97 5.35
C LEU A 137 -3.76 -11.15 4.22
N LEU A 138 -4.86 -11.62 3.65
CA LEU A 138 -5.60 -10.91 2.61
C LEU A 138 -6.05 -9.53 3.10
N GLY A 139 -6.65 -9.46 4.29
CA GLY A 139 -7.09 -8.20 4.90
C GLY A 139 -5.94 -7.22 5.10
N GLN A 140 -4.79 -7.68 5.60
CA GLN A 140 -3.61 -6.82 5.76
C GLN A 140 -3.09 -6.31 4.40
N ALA A 141 -3.00 -7.19 3.40
CA ALA A 141 -2.52 -6.82 2.07
C ALA A 141 -3.45 -5.81 1.38
N MET A 142 -4.77 -6.00 1.49
CA MET A 142 -5.76 -5.07 0.93
C MET A 142 -5.73 -3.71 1.65
N LEU A 143 -5.60 -3.69 2.98
CA LEU A 143 -5.46 -2.45 3.75
C LEU A 143 -4.23 -1.65 3.31
N LEU A 144 -3.08 -2.30 3.20
CA LEU A 144 -1.84 -1.67 2.78
C LEU A 144 -1.92 -1.21 1.33
N ARG A 145 -2.51 -1.99 0.42
CA ARG A 145 -2.71 -1.58 -0.98
C ARG A 145 -3.61 -0.36 -1.09
N GLY A 146 -4.73 -0.35 -0.39
CA GLY A 146 -5.63 0.80 -0.31
C GLY A 146 -4.94 2.04 0.25
N TYR A 147 -4.15 1.89 1.30
CA TYR A 147 -3.33 2.97 1.87
C TYR A 147 -2.34 3.55 0.85
N TYR A 148 -1.58 2.71 0.15
CA TYR A 148 -0.59 3.20 -0.82
C TYR A 148 -1.23 3.86 -2.03
N HIS A 149 -2.35 3.31 -2.55
CA HIS A 149 -3.11 3.97 -3.60
C HIS A 149 -3.68 5.31 -3.12
N LEU A 150 -4.17 5.40 -1.88
CA LEU A 150 -4.65 6.67 -1.32
C LEU A 150 -3.52 7.70 -1.23
N LYS A 151 -2.34 7.30 -0.75
CA LYS A 151 -1.16 8.20 -0.69
C LYS A 151 -0.77 8.69 -2.08
N LEU A 152 -0.73 7.80 -3.08
CA LEU A 152 -0.47 8.19 -4.47
C LEU A 152 -1.52 9.18 -4.99
N ALA A 153 -2.80 8.93 -4.74
CA ALA A 153 -3.87 9.83 -5.16
C ALA A 153 -3.76 11.21 -4.51
N MET A 154 -3.45 11.26 -3.20
CA MET A 154 -3.28 12.52 -2.47
C MET A 154 -2.07 13.33 -2.94
N ILE A 155 -1.00 12.68 -3.39
CA ILE A 155 0.25 13.37 -3.80
C ILE A 155 0.19 13.78 -5.29
N TYR A 156 -0.38 12.93 -6.16
CA TYR A 156 -0.23 13.06 -7.61
C TYR A 156 -1.52 13.39 -8.37
N CYS A 157 -2.64 13.52 -7.67
CA CYS A 157 -3.91 13.93 -8.27
C CYS A 157 -4.38 15.27 -7.70
N GLN A 158 -5.40 15.84 -8.34
CA GLN A 158 -6.14 16.96 -7.77
C GLN A 158 -6.92 16.48 -6.52
N ALA A 159 -7.13 17.38 -5.56
CA ALA A 159 -7.94 17.04 -4.40
C ALA A 159 -9.39 16.77 -4.86
N TYR A 160 -9.96 15.63 -4.43
CA TYR A 160 -11.23 15.10 -4.92
C TYR A 160 -12.39 16.10 -4.83
N SER A 161 -12.49 16.81 -3.70
CA SER A 161 -13.55 17.80 -3.42
C SER A 161 -13.15 19.25 -3.71
N ALA A 162 -12.02 19.49 -4.41
CA ALA A 162 -11.58 20.85 -4.70
C ALA A 162 -12.55 21.55 -5.68
N SER A 163 -12.74 22.86 -5.47
CA SER A 163 -13.59 23.65 -6.35
C SER A 163 -13.09 23.62 -7.80
N GLY A 164 -13.99 23.27 -8.71
CA GLY A 164 -13.70 23.16 -10.14
C GLY A 164 -13.10 21.83 -10.59
N VAL A 165 -12.92 20.87 -9.68
CA VAL A 165 -12.53 19.50 -10.01
C VAL A 165 -13.79 18.66 -10.25
N ASP A 166 -13.85 18.01 -11.40
CA ASP A 166 -14.84 16.98 -11.72
C ASP A 166 -14.15 15.60 -11.60
N PRO A 167 -14.43 14.81 -10.55
CA PRO A 167 -13.77 13.52 -10.34
C PRO A 167 -14.03 12.48 -11.44
N GLU A 168 -15.10 12.61 -12.21
CA GLU A 168 -15.35 11.72 -13.35
C GLU A 168 -14.39 11.96 -14.51
N ASN A 169 -13.96 13.20 -14.71
CA ASN A 169 -13.08 13.61 -15.81
C ASN A 169 -11.64 13.89 -15.37
N ALA A 170 -11.41 14.18 -14.09
CA ALA A 170 -10.07 14.36 -13.56
C ALA A 170 -9.30 13.04 -13.58
N LEU A 171 -7.99 13.08 -13.88
CA LEU A 171 -7.14 11.90 -13.90
C LEU A 171 -6.82 11.43 -12.49
N GLY A 172 -7.07 10.15 -12.25
CA GLY A 172 -6.65 9.42 -11.05
C GLY A 172 -5.22 8.91 -11.14
N ILE A 173 -4.94 7.81 -10.46
CA ILE A 173 -3.66 7.09 -10.48
C ILE A 173 -3.82 5.78 -11.25
N PRO A 174 -2.76 5.23 -11.88
CA PRO A 174 -2.76 3.87 -12.40
C PRO A 174 -3.08 2.88 -11.28
N LEU A 175 -4.08 2.03 -11.49
CA LEU A 175 -4.48 1.00 -10.53
C LEU A 175 -3.76 -0.31 -10.83
N MET A 176 -2.75 -0.64 -10.01
CA MET A 176 -2.05 -1.92 -10.07
C MET A 176 -2.73 -2.90 -9.13
N LEU A 177 -3.55 -3.81 -9.67
CA LEU A 177 -4.41 -4.70 -8.87
C LEU A 177 -3.96 -6.16 -8.88
N THR A 178 -3.03 -6.52 -9.76
CA THR A 178 -2.46 -7.87 -9.89
C THR A 178 -0.94 -7.80 -9.99
N MET A 179 -0.28 -8.95 -9.84
CA MET A 179 1.15 -9.13 -10.05
C MET A 179 1.50 -9.38 -11.51
N ASP A 180 0.53 -9.52 -12.42
CA ASP A 180 0.80 -9.87 -13.80
C ASP A 180 1.75 -8.86 -14.45
N LEU A 181 2.81 -9.39 -15.06
CA LEU A 181 3.71 -8.59 -15.86
C LEU A 181 3.02 -8.30 -17.20
N THR A 182 2.81 -7.03 -17.47
CA THR A 182 2.32 -6.55 -18.76
C THR A 182 3.35 -5.61 -19.36
N ASP A 183 3.53 -5.71 -20.67
CA ASP A 183 4.33 -4.76 -21.44
C ASP A 183 3.57 -3.44 -21.69
N GLU A 184 2.29 -3.40 -21.35
CA GLU A 184 1.46 -2.22 -21.47
C GLU A 184 1.49 -1.41 -20.16
N TYR A 185 1.76 -0.13 -20.28
CA TYR A 185 1.65 0.77 -19.14
C TYR A 185 0.18 1.00 -18.80
N PRO A 186 -0.26 0.79 -17.54
CA PRO A 186 -1.64 1.02 -17.16
C PRO A 186 -1.99 2.50 -17.32
N GLU A 187 -3.13 2.75 -17.95
CA GLU A 187 -3.67 4.09 -18.08
C GLU A 187 -4.08 4.66 -16.71
N ARG A 188 -4.16 5.97 -16.63
CA ARG A 188 -4.74 6.66 -15.46
C ARG A 188 -6.27 6.66 -15.61
N PRO A 189 -7.01 5.93 -14.78
CA PRO A 189 -8.47 6.01 -14.76
C PRO A 189 -8.93 7.37 -14.24
N SER A 190 -10.24 7.61 -14.20
CA SER A 190 -10.78 8.79 -13.52
C SER A 190 -10.42 8.81 -12.04
N LEU A 191 -10.37 9.99 -11.46
CA LEU A 191 -10.14 10.19 -10.02
C LEU A 191 -11.21 9.44 -9.21
N LYS A 192 -12.47 9.49 -9.66
CA LYS A 192 -13.57 8.75 -9.05
C LYS A 192 -13.34 7.24 -9.07
N ALA A 193 -12.91 6.68 -10.19
CA ALA A 193 -12.62 5.25 -10.29
C ALA A 193 -11.46 4.83 -9.38
N SER A 194 -10.44 5.68 -9.25
CA SER A 194 -9.33 5.45 -8.31
C SER A 194 -9.82 5.42 -6.87
N TYR A 195 -10.63 6.38 -6.46
CA TYR A 195 -11.19 6.44 -5.10
C TYR A 195 -12.16 5.29 -4.83
N ALA A 196 -12.96 4.87 -5.81
CA ALA A 196 -13.84 3.71 -5.67
C ALA A 196 -13.07 2.41 -5.41
N GLN A 197 -11.93 2.20 -6.09
CA GLN A 197 -11.08 1.04 -5.82
C GLN A 197 -10.42 1.10 -4.44
N ILE A 198 -9.96 2.29 -4.03
CA ILE A 198 -9.39 2.50 -2.69
C ILE A 198 -10.45 2.18 -1.62
N GLU A 199 -11.66 2.72 -1.75
CA GLU A 199 -12.77 2.45 -0.83
C GLU A 199 -13.07 0.95 -0.73
N LYS A 200 -13.12 0.26 -1.87
CA LYS A 200 -13.34 -1.19 -1.91
C LYS A 200 -12.28 -1.95 -1.12
N ASP A 201 -11.00 -1.67 -1.38
CA ASP A 201 -9.90 -2.34 -0.66
C ASP A 201 -9.97 -2.10 0.85
N LEU A 202 -10.25 -0.87 1.28
CA LEU A 202 -10.31 -0.50 2.70
C LEU A 202 -11.51 -1.13 3.42
N LEU A 203 -12.68 -1.17 2.80
CA LEU A 203 -13.89 -1.77 3.38
C LEU A 203 -13.76 -3.28 3.52
N GLU A 204 -13.26 -3.95 2.48
CA GLU A 204 -13.05 -5.40 2.51
C GLU A 204 -11.97 -5.78 3.52
N ALA A 205 -10.87 -5.01 3.58
CA ALA A 205 -9.84 -5.18 4.59
C ALA A 205 -10.39 -5.04 6.02
N ALA A 206 -11.22 -4.02 6.29
CA ALA A 206 -11.80 -3.81 7.61
C ALA A 206 -12.65 -5.01 8.07
N SER A 207 -13.46 -5.59 7.17
CA SER A 207 -14.27 -6.79 7.47
C SER A 207 -13.39 -8.02 7.73
N LEU A 208 -12.44 -8.29 6.83
CA LEU A 208 -11.56 -9.47 6.95
C LEU A 208 -10.72 -9.41 8.23
N LEU A 209 -10.14 -8.25 8.55
CA LEU A 209 -9.31 -8.08 9.73
C LEU A 209 -10.13 -8.20 11.02
N LYS A 210 -11.32 -7.61 11.07
CA LYS A 210 -12.21 -7.71 12.24
C LYS A 210 -12.54 -9.15 12.61
N GLU A 211 -12.77 -9.98 11.60
CA GLU A 211 -13.24 -11.35 11.81
C GLU A 211 -12.10 -12.35 12.02
N ASN A 212 -10.91 -12.07 11.46
CA ASN A 212 -9.88 -13.10 11.31
C ASN A 212 -8.54 -12.77 11.95
N TYR A 213 -8.32 -11.52 12.42
CA TYR A 213 -6.99 -11.12 12.82
C TYR A 213 -6.95 -10.27 14.09
N THR A 214 -6.04 -10.60 14.98
CA THR A 214 -5.64 -9.75 16.10
C THR A 214 -4.16 -9.41 15.93
N PRO A 215 -3.77 -8.14 15.80
CA PRO A 215 -2.38 -7.75 15.63
C PRO A 215 -1.49 -8.23 16.76
N GLU A 216 -0.34 -8.82 16.44
CA GLU A 216 0.64 -9.31 17.40
C GLU A 216 1.41 -8.15 18.07
N SER A 217 1.43 -6.99 17.44
CA SER A 217 2.11 -5.79 17.92
C SER A 217 1.54 -4.54 17.26
N VAL A 218 1.86 -3.38 17.80
CA VAL A 218 1.54 -2.04 17.26
C VAL A 218 2.14 -1.78 15.85
N TYR A 219 3.09 -2.60 15.43
CA TYR A 219 3.70 -2.51 14.10
C TYR A 219 2.93 -3.31 13.02
N ARG A 220 1.78 -3.86 13.36
CA ARG A 220 0.93 -4.63 12.45
C ARG A 220 -0.42 -3.97 12.30
N VAL A 221 -0.86 -3.83 11.05
CA VAL A 221 -2.17 -3.23 10.75
C VAL A 221 -3.29 -4.21 11.08
N GLY A 222 -4.30 -3.74 11.79
CA GLY A 222 -5.51 -4.48 12.14
C GLY A 222 -6.78 -3.72 11.72
N ASP A 223 -7.91 -4.14 12.22
CA ASP A 223 -9.22 -3.53 11.97
C ASP A 223 -9.29 -2.08 12.46
N ILE A 224 -8.66 -1.76 13.60
CA ILE A 224 -8.59 -0.39 14.11
C ILE A 224 -7.86 0.53 13.15
N ALA A 225 -6.72 0.08 12.59
CA ALA A 225 -5.99 0.84 11.57
C ALA A 225 -6.86 1.06 10.31
N ALA A 226 -7.64 0.04 9.92
CA ALA A 226 -8.60 0.17 8.82
C ALA A 226 -9.69 1.22 9.11
N TYR A 227 -10.23 1.25 10.32
CA TYR A 227 -11.23 2.25 10.71
C TYR A 227 -10.66 3.67 10.71
N VAL A 228 -9.46 3.87 11.25
CA VAL A 228 -8.77 5.18 11.20
C VAL A 228 -8.56 5.62 9.76
N LEU A 229 -8.11 4.70 8.89
CA LEU A 229 -7.86 5.03 7.49
C LEU A 229 -9.15 5.31 6.71
N LEU A 230 -10.23 4.55 6.96
CA LEU A 230 -11.55 4.81 6.39
C LEU A 230 -12.11 6.17 6.83
N SER A 231 -11.97 6.52 8.10
CA SER A 231 -12.39 7.84 8.59
C SER A 231 -11.67 8.96 7.83
N ARG A 232 -10.36 8.85 7.68
CA ARG A 232 -9.55 9.84 6.92
C ARG A 232 -9.90 9.86 5.45
N PHE A 233 -10.10 8.68 4.85
CA PHE A 233 -10.49 8.54 3.45
C PHE A 233 -11.78 9.30 3.15
N TYR A 234 -12.83 9.08 3.94
CA TYR A 234 -14.12 9.77 3.77
C TYR A 234 -14.01 11.26 4.02
N LEU A 235 -13.24 11.67 5.03
CA LEU A 235 -13.02 13.10 5.31
C LEU A 235 -12.35 13.82 4.11
N PHE A 236 -11.39 13.17 3.46
CA PHE A 236 -10.67 13.77 2.33
C PHE A 236 -11.43 13.66 0.99
N ARG A 237 -12.23 12.62 0.79
CA ARG A 237 -13.08 12.52 -0.40
C ARG A 237 -14.16 13.60 -0.37
N GLY A 238 -14.88 13.76 0.74
CA GLY A 238 -15.80 14.87 1.00
C GLY A 238 -17.05 14.86 0.14
N GLU A 239 -17.59 13.70 -0.23
CA GLU A 239 -18.92 13.58 -0.83
C GLU A 239 -20.02 13.80 0.23
N ALA A 240 -21.27 13.98 -0.22
CA ALA A 240 -22.38 14.44 0.63
C ALA A 240 -22.59 13.59 1.92
N GLU A 241 -22.39 12.27 1.85
CA GLU A 241 -22.58 11.35 2.98
C GLU A 241 -21.26 10.97 3.69
N ASP A 242 -20.16 11.50 3.22
CA ASP A 242 -18.84 11.05 3.70
C ASP A 242 -18.51 11.54 5.10
N LEU A 243 -19.01 12.71 5.49
CA LEU A 243 -18.80 13.21 6.85
C LEU A 243 -19.39 12.27 7.90
N ASP A 244 -20.59 11.76 7.67
CA ASP A 244 -21.26 10.81 8.58
C ASP A 244 -20.48 9.49 8.64
N LYS A 245 -19.99 8.99 7.50
CA LYS A 245 -19.13 7.79 7.44
C LYS A 245 -17.79 8.03 8.16
N ALA A 246 -17.18 9.19 7.97
CA ALA A 246 -15.94 9.57 8.67
C ALA A 246 -16.13 9.56 10.19
N ILE A 247 -17.23 10.15 10.69
CA ILE A 247 -17.60 10.17 12.12
C ILE A 247 -17.85 8.73 12.62
N GLN A 248 -18.59 7.92 11.86
CA GLN A 248 -18.88 6.54 12.22
C GLN A 248 -17.60 5.70 12.39
N TYR A 249 -16.66 5.77 11.44
CA TYR A 249 -15.42 5.02 11.52
C TYR A 249 -14.46 5.55 12.58
N ALA A 250 -14.43 6.87 12.80
CA ALA A 250 -13.69 7.46 13.93
C ALA A 250 -14.27 6.96 15.27
N GLY A 251 -15.59 6.90 15.40
CA GLY A 251 -16.27 6.36 16.59
C GLY A 251 -15.85 4.91 16.86
N LYS A 252 -15.89 4.03 15.84
CA LYS A 252 -15.44 2.63 15.96
C LYS A 252 -13.98 2.55 16.41
N ALA A 253 -13.10 3.35 15.80
CA ALA A 253 -11.68 3.35 16.18
C ALA A 253 -11.46 3.77 17.64
N ILE A 254 -12.24 4.73 18.15
CA ILE A 254 -12.15 5.19 19.53
C ILE A 254 -12.75 4.16 20.52
N GLU A 255 -13.87 3.55 20.17
CA GLU A 255 -14.59 2.62 21.03
C GLU A 255 -13.89 1.26 21.14
N GLU A 256 -13.32 0.77 20.04
CA GLU A 256 -12.74 -0.56 19.94
C GLU A 256 -11.21 -0.54 20.02
N GLY A 257 -10.58 0.63 19.82
CA GLY A 257 -9.14 0.80 19.81
C GLY A 257 -8.52 0.87 21.21
N PRO A 258 -7.19 0.85 21.29
CA PRO A 258 -6.49 1.04 22.55
C PRO A 258 -6.72 2.44 23.11
N MET A 259 -6.69 2.55 24.43
CA MET A 259 -6.74 3.85 25.08
C MET A 259 -5.52 4.69 24.73
N LEU A 260 -5.74 5.99 24.47
CA LEU A 260 -4.63 6.93 24.27
C LEU A 260 -3.68 6.94 25.47
N SER A 261 -2.39 6.88 25.18
CA SER A 261 -1.36 6.95 26.21
C SER A 261 -1.28 8.36 26.79
N ARG A 262 -1.17 8.44 28.12
CA ARG A 262 -0.94 9.75 28.76
C ARG A 262 0.53 10.15 28.53
N LEU A 263 0.78 11.34 28.02
CA LEU A 263 2.14 11.86 27.83
C LEU A 263 2.98 11.82 29.12
N SER A 264 2.35 11.87 30.31
CA SER A 264 3.03 11.77 31.61
C SER A 264 3.63 10.38 31.87
N VAL A 265 3.25 9.34 31.13
CA VAL A 265 3.85 7.99 31.24
C VAL A 265 5.26 7.95 30.63
N PHE A 266 5.53 8.84 29.70
CA PHE A 266 6.82 8.99 29.04
C PHE A 266 7.71 9.92 29.87
N SER A 267 8.10 9.50 31.06
CA SER A 267 9.02 10.25 31.91
C SER A 267 10.45 9.83 31.61
N GLY A 268 11.19 10.65 30.90
CA GLY A 268 12.60 10.44 30.67
C GLY A 268 13.24 11.66 30.04
N THR A 269 14.47 11.93 30.43
CA THR A 269 15.30 13.02 29.90
C THR A 269 15.91 12.64 28.54
N ASP A 270 15.75 11.41 28.09
CA ASP A 270 16.40 10.89 26.90
C ASP A 270 15.41 10.46 25.85
N LYS A 271 15.52 11.16 24.73
CA LYS A 271 14.90 10.88 23.44
C LYS A 271 13.39 11.05 23.40
N SER A 272 12.94 11.55 22.29
CA SER A 272 11.56 11.95 22.09
C SER A 272 10.60 10.82 22.51
N VAL A 273 9.58 11.21 23.21
CA VAL A 273 8.38 10.39 23.49
C VAL A 273 7.89 9.66 22.26
N PHE A 274 8.20 10.19 21.08
CA PHE A 274 7.79 9.69 19.78
C PHE A 274 8.64 8.51 19.25
N ASP A 275 9.81 8.25 19.84
CA ASP A 275 10.66 7.10 19.48
C ASP A 275 10.51 5.92 20.45
N SER A 276 9.49 5.94 21.29
CA SER A 276 9.32 4.93 22.31
C SER A 276 8.47 3.75 21.81
N ASP A 277 9.05 2.54 21.84
CA ASP A 277 8.33 1.28 21.66
C ASP A 277 7.27 1.02 22.74
N GLN A 278 7.15 1.93 23.72
CA GLN A 278 6.19 1.83 24.81
C GLN A 278 4.82 2.45 24.47
N SER A 279 4.69 3.09 23.32
CA SER A 279 3.38 3.54 22.86
C SER A 279 2.48 2.33 22.56
N THR A 280 1.30 2.31 23.15
CA THR A 280 0.26 1.31 22.85
C THR A 280 -0.70 1.80 21.79
N GLU A 281 -0.46 3.00 21.24
CA GLU A 281 -1.29 3.58 20.21
C GLU A 281 -0.92 3.00 18.82
N VAL A 282 -1.92 2.76 18.01
CA VAL A 282 -1.81 2.16 16.67
C VAL A 282 -1.67 3.25 15.61
#